data_bb22bfaf59a2122600f1aeb6742c4c28
#
_entry.id   bb22bfaf59a2122600f1aeb6742c4c28
#
_cell.length_a   1.000
_cell.length_b   1.000
_cell.length_c   1.000
_cell.angle_alpha   90.00
_cell.angle_beta   90.00
_cell.angle_gamma   90.00
#
_symmetry.space_group_name_H-M   'P 1'
#
loop_
_entity.id
_entity.type
_entity.pdbx_description
1 polymer ?
#
loop_
_entity_poly.entity_id
_entity_poly.type
_entity_poly.pdbx_seq_one_letter_code
_entity_poly.pdbx_strand_id
1 'polypeptide(L)'
;AIQKTQFLKMTINQLPGTYNIIGSNQDVEGVTYKGQLSLTLDQNNRVVAKWLINNSQEQFGTGFFKDNILVINFNYKGEDDAIYKGVVVYKCITNDILEGFWSEKHGNPLFLGQERCFRIVTNNQLVN
;
A
#
# COMPACT_ATOMS: atom_id res chain seq x y z
N ALA A 1 -15.76 -35.11 0.49
CA ALA A 1 -16.21 -33.80 0.92
C ALA A 1 -15.45 -32.72 0.21
N ILE A 2 -16.16 -31.73 -0.25
CA ILE A 2 -15.53 -30.60 -0.91
C ILE A 2 -14.82 -29.77 0.15
N GLN A 3 -13.51 -29.69 0.02
CA GLN A 3 -12.76 -28.79 0.88
C GLN A 3 -13.08 -27.36 0.49
N LYS A 4 -13.65 -26.62 1.42
CA LYS A 4 -13.82 -25.20 1.20
C LYS A 4 -12.45 -24.55 1.23
N THR A 5 -12.12 -23.82 0.19
CA THR A 5 -10.95 -22.96 0.21
C THR A 5 -11.16 -21.93 1.29
N GLN A 6 -10.32 -21.99 2.32
CA GLN A 6 -10.34 -20.96 3.35
C GLN A 6 -9.53 -19.78 2.85
N PHE A 7 -10.22 -18.69 2.57
CA PHE A 7 -9.54 -17.44 2.29
C PHE A 7 -8.98 -16.89 3.59
N LEU A 8 -7.73 -16.45 3.54
CA LEU A 8 -7.15 -15.74 4.66
C LEU A 8 -7.99 -14.51 4.94
N LYS A 9 -8.52 -14.41 6.15
CA LYS A 9 -9.25 -13.22 6.55
C LYS A 9 -8.40 -12.43 7.53
N MET A 10 -7.90 -11.29 7.08
CA MET A 10 -7.14 -10.40 7.93
C MET A 10 -8.05 -9.52 8.75
N THR A 11 -7.60 -9.19 9.95
CA THR A 11 -8.20 -8.14 10.76
C THR A 11 -7.38 -6.87 10.62
N ILE A 12 -8.00 -5.75 10.93
CA ILE A 12 -7.34 -4.44 10.84
C ILE A 12 -6.08 -4.39 11.71
N ASN A 13 -6.07 -5.09 12.84
CA ASN A 13 -4.94 -5.09 13.76
C ASN A 13 -3.71 -5.80 13.21
N GLN A 14 -3.84 -6.53 12.12
CA GLN A 14 -2.72 -7.22 11.47
C GLN A 14 -2.04 -6.36 10.42
N LEU A 15 -2.63 -5.21 10.05
CA LEU A 15 -2.08 -4.33 9.02
C LEU A 15 -0.82 -3.57 9.44
N PRO A 16 -0.71 -3.07 10.69
CA PRO A 16 0.46 -2.26 11.05
C PRO A 16 1.77 -2.99 10.82
N GLY A 17 2.75 -2.24 10.32
CA GLY A 17 4.07 -2.75 10.02
C GLY A 17 4.70 -1.99 8.88
N THR A 18 5.89 -2.43 8.51
CA THR A 18 6.65 -1.86 7.40
C THR A 18 6.75 -2.89 6.28
N TYR A 19 6.57 -2.43 5.06
CA TYR A 19 6.56 -3.28 3.87
C TYR A 19 7.53 -2.73 2.84
N ASN A 20 8.27 -3.61 2.19
CA ASN A 20 9.00 -3.25 0.97
C ASN A 20 8.04 -3.18 -0.21
N ILE A 21 8.22 -2.19 -1.07
CA ILE A 21 7.36 -1.96 -2.21
C ILE A 21 8.13 -2.17 -3.51
N ILE A 22 7.47 -2.84 -4.45
CA ILE A 22 7.83 -2.83 -5.86
C ILE A 22 6.60 -2.36 -6.60
N GLY A 23 6.75 -1.33 -7.43
CA GLY A 23 5.61 -0.78 -8.15
C GLY A 23 5.95 -0.31 -9.55
N SER A 24 4.94 0.18 -10.24
CA SER A 24 5.07 0.78 -11.56
C SER A 24 4.19 2.01 -11.69
N ASN A 25 4.69 2.98 -12.44
CA ASN A 25 4.04 4.27 -12.62
C ASN A 25 2.78 4.17 -13.48
N GLN A 26 1.91 5.16 -13.34
CA GLN A 26 0.65 5.27 -14.07
C GLN A 26 0.90 5.90 -15.44
N ASP A 27 1.56 5.16 -16.31
CA ASP A 27 1.80 5.58 -17.69
C ASP A 27 1.90 4.37 -18.61
N VAL A 28 1.98 4.63 -19.91
CA VAL A 28 2.04 3.56 -20.91
C VAL A 28 3.32 2.75 -20.81
N GLU A 29 4.40 3.36 -20.33
CA GLU A 29 5.70 2.69 -20.20
C GLU A 29 5.80 1.85 -18.93
N GLY A 30 5.06 2.23 -17.90
CA GLY A 30 5.05 1.51 -16.63
C GLY A 30 6.42 1.44 -15.97
N VAL A 31 7.14 2.57 -15.92
CA VAL A 31 8.46 2.63 -15.27
C VAL A 31 8.35 2.15 -13.84
N THR A 32 9.23 1.23 -13.45
CA THR A 32 9.19 0.62 -12.12
C THR A 32 9.87 1.51 -11.07
N TYR A 33 9.40 1.35 -9.82
CA TYR A 33 10.00 2.02 -8.67
C TYR A 33 10.04 1.07 -7.48
N LYS A 34 10.85 1.43 -6.49
CA LYS A 34 10.95 0.71 -5.21
C LYS A 34 10.73 1.67 -4.07
N GLY A 35 10.35 1.14 -2.93
CA GLY A 35 10.18 1.97 -1.75
C GLY A 35 9.78 1.16 -0.54
N GLN A 36 9.30 1.90 0.46
CA GLN A 36 8.78 1.31 1.69
C GLN A 36 7.45 1.95 2.03
N LEU A 37 6.56 1.13 2.58
CA LEU A 37 5.27 1.55 3.10
C LEU A 37 5.23 1.23 4.59
N SER A 38 4.89 2.22 5.41
CA SER A 38 4.63 2.02 6.83
C SER A 38 3.15 2.23 7.09
N LEU A 39 2.52 1.24 7.72
CA LEU A 39 1.11 1.30 8.11
C LEU A 39 1.01 1.34 9.62
N THR A 40 0.19 2.25 10.12
CA THR A 40 -0.17 2.35 11.54
C THR A 40 -1.67 2.57 11.65
N LEU A 41 -2.19 2.47 12.87
CA LEU A 41 -3.58 2.81 13.15
C LEU A 41 -3.62 4.00 14.10
N ASP A 42 -4.52 4.94 13.84
CA ASP A 42 -4.75 6.02 14.78
C ASP A 42 -5.71 5.55 15.89
N GLN A 43 -6.00 6.43 16.84
CA GLN A 43 -6.84 6.09 17.99
C GLN A 43 -8.28 5.73 17.60
N ASN A 44 -8.72 6.02 16.38
CA ASN A 44 -10.04 5.70 15.86
C ASN A 44 -10.01 4.52 14.88
N ASN A 45 -8.91 3.77 14.86
CA ASN A 45 -8.70 2.65 13.94
C ASN A 45 -8.70 3.04 12.47
N ARG A 46 -8.41 4.31 12.17
CA ARG A 46 -8.14 4.71 10.79
C ARG A 46 -6.74 4.26 10.41
N VAL A 47 -6.61 3.73 9.22
CA VAL A 47 -5.29 3.36 8.71
C VAL A 47 -4.54 4.62 8.32
N VAL A 48 -3.30 4.72 8.81
CA VAL A 48 -2.39 5.82 8.47
C VAL A 48 -1.22 5.23 7.71
N ALA A 49 -0.94 5.78 6.55
CA ALA A 49 0.09 5.28 5.66
C ALA A 49 1.16 6.34 5.40
N LYS A 50 2.40 5.87 5.30
CA LYS A 50 3.53 6.68 4.89
C LYS A 50 4.36 5.87 3.92
N TRP A 51 4.62 6.45 2.75
CA TRP A 51 5.49 5.84 1.74
C TRP A 51 6.78 6.63 1.62
N LEU A 52 7.86 5.92 1.39
CA LEU A 52 9.13 6.51 0.95
C LEU A 52 9.49 5.85 -0.37
N ILE A 53 9.39 6.60 -1.47
CA ILE A 53 9.60 6.09 -2.82
C ILE A 53 10.99 6.48 -3.31
N ASN A 54 11.74 5.51 -3.79
CA ASN A 54 13.10 5.69 -4.33
C ASN A 54 14.02 6.43 -3.34
N ASN A 55 13.81 6.20 -2.04
CA ASN A 55 14.57 6.81 -0.94
C ASN A 55 14.51 8.35 -0.87
N SER A 56 13.58 8.98 -1.58
CA SER A 56 13.54 10.45 -1.63
C SER A 56 12.15 11.04 -1.52
N GLN A 57 11.15 10.45 -2.16
CA GLN A 57 9.82 11.05 -2.18
C GLN A 57 8.97 10.49 -1.05
N GLU A 58 8.56 11.36 -0.14
CA GLU A 58 7.62 11.00 0.92
C GLU A 58 6.19 11.21 0.45
N GLN A 59 5.35 10.24 0.73
CA GLN A 59 3.91 10.32 0.49
C GLN A 59 3.17 9.92 1.76
N PHE A 60 1.97 10.45 1.93
CA PHE A 60 1.17 10.23 3.13
C PHE A 60 -0.26 9.90 2.73
N GLY A 61 -0.94 9.16 3.58
CA GLY A 61 -2.33 8.87 3.32
C GLY A 61 -3.07 8.33 4.53
N THR A 62 -4.37 8.31 4.40
CA THR A 62 -5.25 7.69 5.38
C THR A 62 -6.29 6.86 4.66
N GLY A 63 -6.76 5.82 5.32
CA GLY A 63 -7.67 4.92 4.66
C GLY A 63 -8.46 4.04 5.61
N PHE A 64 -9.14 3.10 5.01
CA PHE A 64 -9.99 2.16 5.73
C PHE A 64 -9.82 0.75 5.15
N PHE A 65 -10.22 -0.23 5.95
CA PHE A 65 -10.02 -1.64 5.62
C PHE A 65 -11.33 -2.39 5.78
N LYS A 66 -11.64 -3.25 4.82
CA LYS A 66 -12.79 -4.14 4.90
C LYS A 66 -12.57 -5.37 4.02
N ASP A 67 -12.82 -6.55 4.58
CA ASP A 67 -12.83 -7.80 3.84
C ASP A 67 -11.57 -8.00 2.99
N ASN A 68 -10.42 -7.84 3.61
CA ASN A 68 -9.11 -7.96 2.98
C ASN A 68 -8.80 -6.90 1.92
N ILE A 69 -9.59 -5.85 1.85
CA ILE A 69 -9.36 -4.72 0.94
C ILE A 69 -8.99 -3.50 1.76
N LEU A 70 -7.86 -2.90 1.42
CA LEU A 70 -7.35 -1.69 2.04
C LEU A 70 -7.39 -0.56 1.01
N VAL A 71 -8.13 0.50 1.32
CA VAL A 71 -8.27 1.66 0.45
C VAL A 71 -7.64 2.86 1.13
N ILE A 72 -6.70 3.51 0.47
CA ILE A 72 -5.99 4.65 1.04
C ILE A 72 -6.02 5.82 0.07
N ASN A 73 -6.41 6.99 0.59
CA ASN A 73 -6.23 8.25 -0.10
C ASN A 73 -4.83 8.74 0.19
N PHE A 74 -4.02 8.95 -0.85
CA PHE A 74 -2.65 9.40 -0.67
C PHE A 74 -2.46 10.81 -1.21
N ASN A 75 -1.43 11.47 -0.72
CA ASN A 75 -0.99 12.76 -1.25
C ASN A 75 0.52 12.89 -1.09
N TYR A 76 1.10 13.71 -1.96
CA TYR A 76 2.51 14.04 -1.89
C TYR A 76 2.77 15.38 -2.56
N LYS A 77 3.90 15.97 -2.21
CA LYS A 77 4.35 17.22 -2.81
C LYS A 77 5.32 16.89 -3.93
N GLY A 78 5.00 17.36 -5.15
CA GLY A 78 5.87 17.18 -6.31
C GLY A 78 7.05 18.14 -6.32
N GLU A 79 7.93 17.97 -7.31
CA GLU A 79 9.10 18.83 -7.48
C GLU A 79 8.71 20.29 -7.75
N ASP A 80 7.53 20.50 -8.31
CA ASP A 80 6.97 21.82 -8.60
C ASP A 80 6.24 22.44 -7.39
N ASP A 81 6.38 21.85 -6.20
CA ASP A 81 5.67 22.22 -4.97
C ASP A 81 4.15 22.04 -5.05
N ALA A 82 3.62 21.51 -6.14
CA ALA A 82 2.21 21.20 -6.24
C ALA A 82 1.89 19.95 -5.42
N ILE A 83 0.66 19.91 -4.88
CA ILE A 83 0.18 18.75 -4.13
C ILE A 83 -0.56 17.83 -5.08
N TYR A 84 -0.09 16.58 -5.15
CA TYR A 84 -0.71 15.52 -5.93
C TYR A 84 -1.48 14.60 -4.99
N LYS A 85 -2.65 14.14 -5.44
CA LYS A 85 -3.54 13.28 -4.65
C LYS A 85 -3.96 12.10 -5.50
N GLY A 86 -4.26 11.00 -4.82
CA GLY A 86 -4.76 9.82 -5.50
C GLY A 86 -5.33 8.80 -4.54
N VAL A 87 -5.66 7.64 -5.08
CA VAL A 87 -6.21 6.53 -4.33
C VAL A 87 -5.45 5.27 -4.69
N VAL A 88 -5.09 4.49 -3.67
CA VAL A 88 -4.56 3.15 -3.87
C VAL A 88 -5.49 2.15 -3.22
N VAL A 89 -5.68 1.03 -3.92
CA VAL A 89 -6.49 -0.09 -3.43
C VAL A 89 -5.59 -1.31 -3.36
N TYR A 90 -5.41 -1.84 -2.17
CA TYR A 90 -4.64 -3.06 -1.94
C TYR A 90 -5.58 -4.20 -1.59
N LYS A 91 -5.29 -5.36 -2.15
CA LYS A 91 -5.85 -6.63 -1.70
C LYS A 91 -4.81 -7.30 -0.81
N CYS A 92 -5.22 -7.71 0.39
CA CYS A 92 -4.35 -8.46 1.29
C CYS A 92 -4.35 -9.92 0.85
N ILE A 93 -3.28 -10.32 0.15
CA ILE A 93 -3.15 -11.68 -0.38
C ILE A 93 -2.82 -12.63 0.75
N THR A 94 -1.88 -12.24 1.60
CA THR A 94 -1.54 -12.92 2.86
C THR A 94 -1.35 -11.86 3.94
N ASN A 95 -1.04 -12.27 5.17
CA ASN A 95 -0.69 -11.33 6.24
C ASN A 95 0.56 -10.51 5.88
N ASP A 96 1.37 -10.97 4.94
CA ASP A 96 2.65 -10.37 4.62
C ASP A 96 2.72 -9.76 3.23
N ILE A 97 1.69 -9.96 2.41
CA ILE A 97 1.70 -9.51 1.01
C ILE A 97 0.44 -8.72 0.70
N LEU A 98 0.64 -7.48 0.28
CA LEU A 98 -0.42 -6.64 -0.27
C LEU A 98 -0.16 -6.48 -1.77
N GLU A 99 -1.22 -6.48 -2.55
CA GLU A 99 -1.11 -6.31 -3.99
C GLU A 99 -2.22 -5.37 -4.45
N GLY A 100 -1.87 -4.35 -5.21
CA GLY A 100 -2.87 -3.37 -5.57
C GLY A 100 -2.54 -2.53 -6.78
N PHE A 101 -3.40 -1.56 -6.98
CA PHE A 101 -3.28 -0.60 -8.07
C PHE A 101 -3.67 0.79 -7.54
N TRP A 102 -3.20 1.80 -8.24
CA TRP A 102 -3.45 3.17 -7.82
C TRP A 102 -3.67 4.09 -9.02
N SER A 103 -4.34 5.19 -8.76
CA SER A 103 -4.52 6.26 -9.72
C SER A 103 -4.40 7.60 -9.02
N GLU A 104 -3.68 8.52 -9.63
CA GLU A 104 -3.74 9.92 -9.22
C GLU A 104 -5.06 10.52 -9.66
N LYS A 105 -5.50 11.54 -8.95
CA LYS A 105 -6.78 12.21 -9.22
C LYS A 105 -6.91 12.65 -10.68
N HIS A 106 -5.82 13.10 -11.28
CA HIS A 106 -5.79 13.57 -12.65
C HIS A 106 -4.98 12.65 -13.57
N GLY A 107 -4.67 11.44 -13.09
CA GLY A 107 -4.01 10.42 -13.91
C GLY A 107 -4.94 9.86 -14.98
N ASN A 108 -4.34 9.30 -16.02
CA ASN A 108 -5.13 8.66 -17.09
C ASN A 108 -5.65 7.31 -16.58
N PRO A 109 -6.97 7.13 -16.46
CA PRO A 109 -7.54 5.89 -15.92
C PRO A 109 -7.37 4.68 -16.83
N LEU A 110 -6.92 4.87 -18.06
CA LEU A 110 -6.59 3.75 -18.95
C LEU A 110 -5.29 3.06 -18.54
N PHE A 111 -4.46 3.72 -17.74
CA PHE A 111 -3.20 3.19 -17.24
C PHE A 111 -3.17 3.38 -15.72
N LEU A 112 -3.22 2.30 -14.96
CA LEU A 112 -3.15 2.39 -13.51
C LEU A 112 -1.74 2.05 -13.05
N GLY A 113 -1.28 2.73 -12.01
CA GLY A 113 -0.07 2.32 -11.32
C GLY A 113 -0.34 1.01 -10.59
N GLN A 114 0.71 0.21 -10.38
CA GLN A 114 0.60 -1.05 -9.66
C GLN A 114 1.61 -1.07 -8.53
N GLU A 115 1.28 -1.81 -7.48
CA GLU A 115 2.15 -1.91 -6.32
C GLU A 115 1.99 -3.26 -5.66
N ARG A 116 3.13 -3.86 -5.30
CA ARG A 116 3.15 -5.06 -4.48
C ARG A 116 4.01 -4.77 -3.25
N CYS A 117 3.48 -5.11 -2.09
CA CYS A 117 4.10 -4.81 -0.81
C CYS A 117 4.39 -6.10 -0.06
N PHE A 118 5.61 -6.20 0.47
CA PHE A 118 6.07 -7.37 1.21
C PHE A 118 6.47 -6.96 2.61
N ARG A 119 5.83 -7.52 3.62
CA ARG A 119 6.13 -7.19 5.03
C ARG A 119 7.59 -7.48 5.35
N ILE A 120 8.23 -6.52 6.00
CA ILE A 120 9.59 -6.68 6.48
C ILE A 120 9.53 -7.40 7.82
N VAL A 121 10.24 -8.51 7.91
CA VAL A 121 10.37 -9.26 9.16
C VAL A 121 11.66 -8.83 9.83
N THR A 122 11.54 -8.31 11.05
CA THR A 122 12.71 -7.88 11.82
C THR A 122 13.39 -9.08 12.46
N ASN A 123 14.68 -8.94 12.80
CA ASN A 123 15.41 -9.99 13.50
C ASN A 123 14.77 -10.38 14.83
N ASN A 124 14.14 -9.41 15.51
CA ASN A 124 13.44 -9.67 16.78
C ASN A 124 12.25 -10.61 16.61
N GLN A 125 11.65 -10.65 15.43
CA GLN A 125 10.54 -11.53 15.13
C GLN A 125 11.00 -12.96 14.81
N LEU A 126 12.28 -13.13 14.45
CA LEU A 126 12.87 -14.41 14.13
C LEU A 126 13.47 -15.11 15.33
N VAL A 127 13.74 -14.38 16.40
CA VAL A 127 14.32 -14.92 17.65
C VAL A 127 13.18 -15.23 18.60
N ASN A 128 13.13 -16.48 19.00
CA ASN A 128 12.14 -16.94 19.97
C ASN A 128 12.71 -16.95 21.38
#